data_623674f473df18f39b7f83c6302bbeaa
#
_entry.id   623674f473df18f39b7f83c6302bbeaa
#
_cell.length_a   1.000
_cell.length_b   1.000
_cell.length_c   1.000
_cell.angle_alpha   90.00
_cell.angle_beta   90.00
_cell.angle_gamma   90.00
#
_symmetry.space_group_name_H-M   'P 1'
#
loop_
_entity.id
_entity.type
_entity.pdbx_description
1 polymer ?
#
loop_
_entity_poly.entity_id
_entity_poly.type
_entity_poly.pdbx_seq_one_letter_code
_entity_poly.pdbx_strand_id
1 'polypeptide(L)'
;MHIVQLANFYGPRSGGLRTALHHLGAGYVAGGHHVTLVVPGPRHAEEQLPTGVRRISLPAPKIPGTGGYRAVDPYRVRALLSALRPDRLEVSDRLTLRGMGVWAHRHDVPSVVISHERLDRLLEQFLVPGPLARRVADVANRRMAAGYDAVVCTTSFAREEFDRIGVANVRQVPLGVDLAAFRPGYRDAALRGELAAGADAVLVHCGRLSPEKHVERSVDTVAELTESGDRVRLVIAGDGPRRRALERRARGLPVTFLGFVSDRAQVARLLASADVSLAPGPHETFGLAALEALASGTPVVVSRSSALREIVRPGCGAAVADVARAFATAVTGLLESPEDLRRAASRSRAEEFAWPASVRGMLTVLGS
;
A
#
# COMPACT_ATOMS: atom_id res chain seq x y z
N MET A 1 4.77 14.78 -23.02
CA MET A 1 5.77 13.69 -22.95
C MET A 1 5.06 12.35 -23.01
N HIS A 2 5.76 11.33 -23.54
CA HIS A 2 5.32 9.94 -23.43
C HIS A 2 5.99 9.28 -22.21
N ILE A 3 5.24 9.00 -21.17
CA ILE A 3 5.71 8.35 -19.95
C ILE A 3 5.34 6.87 -20.03
N VAL A 4 6.31 5.98 -19.92
CA VAL A 4 6.06 4.53 -19.82
C VAL A 4 6.24 4.07 -18.39
N GLN A 5 5.17 3.52 -17.80
CA GLN A 5 5.18 2.88 -16.48
C GLN A 5 5.35 1.37 -16.63
N LEU A 6 6.33 0.79 -15.94
CA LEU A 6 6.58 -0.66 -15.93
C LEU A 6 6.29 -1.23 -14.55
N ALA A 7 5.49 -2.30 -14.49
CA ALA A 7 5.25 -3.01 -13.26
C ALA A 7 5.04 -4.51 -13.49
N ASN A 8 5.82 -5.34 -12.78
CA ASN A 8 5.48 -6.73 -12.51
C ASN A 8 4.66 -6.81 -11.20
N PHE A 9 4.29 -8.00 -10.77
CA PHE A 9 3.44 -8.20 -9.58
C PHE A 9 2.09 -7.45 -9.64
N TYR A 10 1.69 -7.05 -10.83
CA TYR A 10 0.40 -6.43 -11.11
C TYR A 10 -0.66 -7.51 -11.38
N GLY A 11 -1.72 -7.55 -10.60
CA GLY A 11 -2.78 -8.53 -10.72
C GLY A 11 -4.14 -7.99 -10.28
N PRO A 12 -5.23 -8.73 -10.56
CA PRO A 12 -6.60 -8.30 -10.22
C PRO A 12 -6.81 -8.02 -8.72
N ARG A 13 -6.02 -8.71 -7.88
CA ARG A 13 -6.07 -8.62 -6.42
C ARG A 13 -4.88 -7.86 -5.82
N SER A 14 -3.99 -7.28 -6.65
CA SER A 14 -2.91 -6.42 -6.13
C SER A 14 -3.50 -5.09 -5.67
N GLY A 15 -3.38 -4.80 -4.37
CA GLY A 15 -3.95 -3.60 -3.75
C GLY A 15 -3.13 -2.34 -4.05
N GLY A 16 -2.20 -2.00 -3.16
CA GLY A 16 -1.49 -0.71 -3.16
C GLY A 16 -0.76 -0.36 -4.47
N LEU A 17 0.02 -1.30 -5.02
CA LEU A 17 0.77 -1.05 -6.28
C LEU A 17 -0.16 -0.69 -7.44
N ARG A 18 -1.23 -1.45 -7.64
CA ARG A 18 -2.19 -1.18 -8.70
C ARG A 18 -2.87 0.17 -8.52
N THR A 19 -3.29 0.49 -7.30
CA THR A 19 -3.90 1.78 -6.95
C THR A 19 -2.94 2.93 -7.24
N ALA A 20 -1.67 2.82 -6.83
CA ALA A 20 -0.64 3.84 -7.09
C ALA A 20 -0.42 4.08 -8.58
N LEU A 21 -0.22 3.02 -9.37
CA LEU A 21 0.00 3.12 -10.82
C LEU A 21 -1.19 3.78 -11.53
N HIS A 22 -2.43 3.41 -11.16
CA HIS A 22 -3.62 3.97 -11.77
C HIS A 22 -3.80 5.45 -11.46
N HIS A 23 -3.60 5.87 -10.18
CA HIS A 23 -3.73 7.28 -9.81
C HIS A 23 -2.61 8.15 -10.37
N LEU A 24 -1.35 7.67 -10.35
CA LEU A 24 -0.24 8.38 -10.97
C LEU A 24 -0.45 8.51 -12.47
N GLY A 25 -0.76 7.41 -13.16
CA GLY A 25 -1.01 7.42 -14.61
C GLY A 25 -2.17 8.33 -15.00
N ALA A 26 -3.29 8.27 -14.28
CA ALA A 26 -4.43 9.16 -14.49
C ALA A 26 -4.05 10.64 -14.26
N GLY A 27 -3.26 10.92 -13.23
CA GLY A 27 -2.77 12.26 -12.94
C GLY A 27 -1.82 12.80 -14.01
N TYR A 28 -0.95 11.95 -14.57
CA TYR A 28 -0.09 12.33 -15.69
C TYR A 28 -0.89 12.63 -16.96
N VAL A 29 -1.91 11.81 -17.28
CA VAL A 29 -2.81 12.08 -18.41
C VAL A 29 -3.55 13.40 -18.21
N ALA A 30 -4.08 13.67 -17.02
CA ALA A 30 -4.72 14.94 -16.69
C ALA A 30 -3.75 16.14 -16.80
N GLY A 31 -2.43 15.91 -16.59
CA GLY A 31 -1.36 16.88 -16.82
C GLY A 31 -0.95 17.04 -18.30
N GLY A 32 -1.65 16.42 -19.25
CA GLY A 32 -1.39 16.55 -20.69
C GLY A 32 -0.29 15.61 -21.21
N HIS A 33 0.05 14.54 -20.48
CA HIS A 33 1.06 13.56 -20.91
C HIS A 33 0.40 12.32 -21.52
N HIS A 34 1.11 11.67 -22.45
CA HIS A 34 0.75 10.34 -22.92
C HIS A 34 1.31 9.29 -21.98
N VAL A 35 0.48 8.36 -21.52
CA VAL A 35 0.90 7.33 -20.55
C VAL A 35 0.66 5.94 -21.09
N THR A 36 1.70 5.10 -21.07
CA THR A 36 1.59 3.68 -21.37
C THR A 36 1.98 2.87 -20.13
N LEU A 37 1.04 2.09 -19.60
CA LEU A 37 1.27 1.16 -18.49
C LEU A 37 1.54 -0.24 -19.04
N VAL A 38 2.74 -0.76 -18.84
CA VAL A 38 3.14 -2.11 -19.26
C VAL A 38 3.13 -3.06 -18.07
N VAL A 39 2.33 -4.12 -18.17
CA VAL A 39 2.10 -5.08 -17.08
C VAL A 39 2.14 -6.52 -17.60
N PRO A 40 2.37 -7.53 -16.72
CA PRO A 40 2.27 -8.92 -17.12
C PRO A 40 0.81 -9.36 -17.30
N GLY A 41 0.57 -10.22 -18.29
CA GLY A 41 -0.73 -10.81 -18.56
C GLY A 41 -0.64 -12.28 -18.99
N PRO A 42 -1.78 -12.95 -19.16
CA PRO A 42 -1.82 -14.32 -19.70
C PRO A 42 -1.53 -14.35 -21.22
N ARG A 43 -1.81 -13.25 -21.90
CA ARG A 43 -1.62 -13.05 -23.35
C ARG A 43 -1.27 -11.60 -23.63
N HIS A 44 -0.82 -11.30 -24.83
CA HIS A 44 -0.71 -9.92 -25.30
C HIS A 44 -2.12 -9.31 -25.40
N ALA A 45 -2.27 -8.11 -24.87
CA ALA A 45 -3.50 -7.34 -24.98
C ALA A 45 -3.19 -5.85 -24.83
N GLU A 46 -3.91 -5.03 -25.56
CA GLU A 46 -3.86 -3.58 -25.44
C GLU A 46 -5.25 -3.05 -25.20
N GLU A 47 -5.35 -2.09 -24.30
CA GLU A 47 -6.62 -1.43 -24.02
C GLU A 47 -6.39 0.01 -23.57
N GLN A 48 -7.36 0.85 -23.82
CA GLN A 48 -7.42 2.20 -23.30
C GLN A 48 -8.25 2.18 -22.03
N LEU A 49 -7.62 2.55 -20.90
CA LEU A 49 -8.34 2.67 -19.63
C LEU A 49 -9.25 3.93 -19.65
N PRO A 50 -10.33 3.95 -18.85
CA PRO A 50 -11.20 5.14 -18.74
C PRO A 50 -10.46 6.41 -18.32
N THR A 51 -9.29 6.27 -17.68
CA THR A 51 -8.41 7.37 -17.28
C THR A 51 -7.58 7.96 -18.41
N GLY A 52 -7.66 7.42 -19.63
CA GLY A 52 -6.81 7.83 -20.76
C GLY A 52 -5.43 7.14 -20.78
N VAL A 53 -5.11 6.28 -19.83
CA VAL A 53 -3.87 5.48 -19.84
C VAL A 53 -3.99 4.31 -20.80
N ARG A 54 -3.04 4.15 -21.73
CA ARG A 54 -2.93 2.96 -22.59
C ARG A 54 -2.29 1.84 -21.76
N ARG A 55 -2.97 0.70 -21.61
CA ARG A 55 -2.42 -0.46 -20.92
C ARG A 55 -2.01 -1.53 -21.92
N ILE A 56 -0.77 -1.98 -21.82
CA ILE A 56 -0.22 -3.10 -22.61
C ILE A 56 0.08 -4.25 -21.66
N SER A 57 -0.57 -5.37 -21.89
CA SER A 57 -0.29 -6.62 -21.19
C SER A 57 0.65 -7.49 -22.00
N LEU A 58 1.79 -7.87 -21.44
CA LEU A 58 2.74 -8.79 -22.07
C LEU A 58 2.55 -10.22 -21.56
N PRO A 59 2.61 -11.24 -22.43
CA PRO A 59 2.55 -12.64 -22.01
C PRO A 59 3.64 -12.96 -21.01
N ALA A 60 3.25 -13.50 -19.85
CA ALA A 60 4.18 -13.80 -18.78
C ALA A 60 3.74 -15.05 -18.01
N PRO A 61 4.68 -15.92 -17.59
CA PRO A 61 4.37 -17.07 -16.75
C PRO A 61 3.95 -16.61 -15.34
N LYS A 62 3.16 -17.46 -14.69
CA LYS A 62 2.90 -17.30 -13.25
C LYS A 62 4.14 -17.66 -12.45
N ILE A 63 4.42 -16.87 -11.41
CA ILE A 63 5.48 -17.16 -10.44
C ILE A 63 4.90 -18.13 -9.39
N PRO A 64 5.48 -19.34 -9.22
CA PRO A 64 5.03 -20.27 -8.21
C PRO A 64 5.04 -19.67 -6.80
N GLY A 65 4.07 -20.02 -5.96
CA GLY A 65 4.01 -19.58 -4.56
C GLY A 65 3.59 -18.13 -4.31
N THR A 66 3.36 -17.32 -5.37
CA THR A 66 3.05 -15.88 -5.22
C THR A 66 1.56 -15.53 -5.26
N GLY A 67 0.66 -16.53 -5.23
CA GLY A 67 -0.78 -16.27 -5.34
C GLY A 67 -1.24 -15.84 -6.74
N GLY A 68 -0.46 -16.16 -7.78
CA GLY A 68 -0.83 -15.96 -9.18
C GLY A 68 -0.22 -14.73 -9.83
N TYR A 69 0.73 -14.06 -9.19
CA TYR A 69 1.53 -13.02 -9.83
C TYR A 69 2.35 -13.57 -11.00
N ARG A 70 2.63 -12.67 -11.94
CA ARG A 70 3.39 -12.94 -13.15
C ARG A 70 4.56 -11.97 -13.25
N ALA A 71 5.62 -12.35 -13.95
CA ALA A 71 6.73 -11.47 -14.29
C ALA A 71 7.03 -11.57 -15.78
N VAL A 72 7.11 -10.44 -16.44
CA VAL A 72 7.48 -10.34 -17.87
C VAL A 72 8.98 -10.57 -18.02
N ASP A 73 9.35 -11.24 -19.09
CA ASP A 73 10.73 -11.36 -19.52
C ASP A 73 11.32 -9.96 -19.84
N PRO A 74 12.41 -9.55 -19.18
CA PRO A 74 13.07 -8.27 -19.43
C PRO A 74 13.46 -8.02 -20.89
N TYR A 75 13.76 -9.04 -21.68
CA TYR A 75 14.08 -8.88 -23.10
C TYR A 75 12.87 -8.40 -23.90
N ARG A 76 11.67 -8.96 -23.62
CA ARG A 76 10.43 -8.51 -24.25
C ARG A 76 10.08 -7.08 -23.87
N VAL A 77 10.32 -6.70 -22.60
CA VAL A 77 10.14 -5.32 -22.15
C VAL A 77 11.05 -4.37 -22.91
N ARG A 78 12.34 -4.70 -23.08
CA ARG A 78 13.29 -3.87 -23.84
C ARG A 78 12.87 -3.72 -25.30
N ALA A 79 12.46 -4.78 -25.97
CA ALA A 79 11.96 -4.73 -27.34
C ALA A 79 10.74 -3.80 -27.47
N LEU A 80 9.80 -3.89 -26.53
CA LEU A 80 8.62 -3.01 -26.49
C LEU A 80 9.03 -1.55 -26.24
N LEU A 81 9.93 -1.29 -25.28
CA LEU A 81 10.41 0.06 -25.01
C LEU A 81 11.08 0.70 -26.23
N SER A 82 11.88 -0.07 -26.98
CA SER A 82 12.51 0.41 -28.24
C SER A 82 11.47 0.77 -29.31
N ALA A 83 10.34 0.06 -29.34
CA ALA A 83 9.23 0.37 -30.24
C ALA A 83 8.40 1.59 -29.77
N LEU A 84 8.16 1.71 -28.46
CA LEU A 84 7.39 2.80 -27.86
C LEU A 84 8.12 4.13 -27.84
N ARG A 85 9.45 4.13 -27.81
CA ARG A 85 10.31 5.33 -27.71
C ARG A 85 9.82 6.31 -26.64
N PRO A 86 9.82 5.92 -25.35
CA PRO A 86 9.36 6.78 -24.28
C PRO A 86 10.25 8.00 -24.08
N ASP A 87 9.67 9.14 -23.74
CA ASP A 87 10.42 10.31 -23.26
C ASP A 87 10.89 10.11 -21.83
N ARG A 88 10.15 9.32 -21.02
CA ARG A 88 10.41 9.05 -19.59
C ARG A 88 10.05 7.62 -19.25
N LEU A 89 10.83 7.02 -18.36
CA LEU A 89 10.60 5.67 -17.87
C LEU A 89 10.40 5.65 -16.35
N GLU A 90 9.25 5.13 -15.91
CA GLU A 90 8.93 4.90 -14.51
C GLU A 90 8.84 3.39 -14.24
N VAL A 91 9.63 2.86 -13.31
CA VAL A 91 9.67 1.43 -12.99
C VAL A 91 9.22 1.19 -11.56
N SER A 92 8.14 0.42 -11.41
CA SER A 92 7.57 0.04 -10.11
C SER A 92 7.90 -1.41 -9.73
N ASP A 93 9.02 -1.93 -10.22
CA ASP A 93 9.55 -3.26 -9.86
C ASP A 93 11.07 -3.21 -9.82
N ARG A 94 11.60 -3.17 -8.61
CA ARG A 94 13.03 -3.14 -8.36
C ARG A 94 13.70 -4.52 -8.29
N LEU A 95 12.95 -5.59 -8.47
CA LEU A 95 13.46 -6.97 -8.44
C LEU A 95 13.72 -7.50 -9.84
N THR A 96 12.64 -7.74 -10.59
CA THR A 96 12.70 -8.42 -11.88
C THR A 96 12.95 -7.46 -13.03
N LEU A 97 12.58 -6.17 -12.91
CA LEU A 97 12.80 -5.12 -13.90
C LEU A 97 13.93 -4.13 -13.53
N ARG A 98 14.73 -4.42 -12.52
CA ARG A 98 15.83 -3.56 -12.04
C ARG A 98 16.81 -3.14 -13.11
N GLY A 99 16.98 -3.93 -14.17
CA GLY A 99 17.90 -3.64 -15.28
C GLY A 99 17.35 -2.69 -16.34
N MET A 100 16.11 -2.19 -16.18
CA MET A 100 15.51 -1.28 -17.18
C MET A 100 16.11 0.12 -17.13
N GLY A 101 16.63 0.55 -15.98
CA GLY A 101 17.37 1.81 -15.88
C GLY A 101 18.64 1.82 -16.73
N VAL A 102 19.40 0.72 -16.77
CA VAL A 102 20.58 0.57 -17.66
C VAL A 102 20.16 0.64 -19.14
N TRP A 103 19.00 0.08 -19.49
CA TRP A 103 18.45 0.22 -20.84
C TRP A 103 18.13 1.68 -21.13
N ALA A 104 17.45 2.35 -20.21
CA ALA A 104 17.06 3.75 -20.35
C ALA A 104 18.27 4.66 -20.54
N HIS A 105 19.31 4.51 -19.70
CA HIS A 105 20.55 5.27 -19.81
C HIS A 105 21.25 5.10 -21.19
N ARG A 106 21.23 3.87 -21.76
CA ARG A 106 21.81 3.62 -23.09
C ARG A 106 21.02 4.23 -24.25
N HIS A 107 19.80 4.66 -23.99
CA HIS A 107 18.89 5.24 -24.99
C HIS A 107 18.56 6.70 -24.68
N ASP A 108 19.31 7.33 -23.76
CA ASP A 108 19.11 8.72 -23.31
C ASP A 108 17.69 9.02 -22.82
N VAL A 109 17.05 8.02 -22.18
CA VAL A 109 15.70 8.13 -21.59
C VAL A 109 15.83 8.34 -20.09
N PRO A 110 15.48 9.51 -19.54
CA PRO A 110 15.43 9.73 -18.10
C PRO A 110 14.51 8.73 -17.41
N SER A 111 15.00 8.15 -16.31
CA SER A 111 14.36 6.99 -15.68
C SER A 111 14.32 7.07 -14.17
N VAL A 112 13.21 6.64 -13.61
CA VAL A 112 13.02 6.53 -12.16
C VAL A 112 12.60 5.13 -11.76
N VAL A 113 13.00 4.69 -10.57
CA VAL A 113 12.51 3.46 -9.97
C VAL A 113 11.82 3.79 -8.65
N ILE A 114 10.61 3.27 -8.46
CA ILE A 114 9.84 3.46 -7.22
C ILE A 114 10.07 2.27 -6.30
N SER A 115 10.55 2.54 -5.10
CA SER A 115 10.72 1.56 -4.03
C SER A 115 9.42 1.42 -3.25
N HIS A 116 8.57 0.47 -3.63
CA HIS A 116 7.33 0.14 -2.94
C HIS A 116 7.53 -0.76 -1.71
N GLU A 117 8.70 -1.37 -1.57
CA GLU A 117 9.01 -2.36 -0.53
C GLU A 117 10.44 -2.16 -0.03
N ARG A 118 10.73 -2.59 1.19
CA ARG A 118 12.11 -2.71 1.69
C ARG A 118 12.68 -4.07 1.31
N LEU A 119 13.80 -4.08 0.61
CA LEU A 119 14.41 -5.33 0.15
C LEU A 119 15.00 -6.14 1.30
N ASP A 120 15.61 -5.49 2.30
CA ASP A 120 16.12 -6.16 3.48
C ASP A 120 14.99 -6.90 4.24
N ARG A 121 13.83 -6.27 4.42
CA ARG A 121 12.67 -6.86 5.08
C ARG A 121 12.00 -7.96 4.24
N LEU A 122 11.99 -7.78 2.92
CA LEU A 122 11.48 -8.82 2.03
C LEU A 122 12.34 -10.08 2.10
N LEU A 123 13.65 -9.95 2.10
CA LEU A 123 14.58 -11.10 2.22
C LEU A 123 14.45 -11.81 3.57
N GLU A 124 14.25 -11.08 4.66
CA GLU A 124 14.00 -11.66 5.98
C GLU A 124 12.74 -12.56 6.00
N GLN A 125 11.71 -12.22 5.23
CA GLN A 125 10.51 -13.07 5.10
C GLN A 125 10.78 -14.42 4.40
N PHE A 126 11.84 -14.49 3.59
CA PHE A 126 12.30 -15.74 2.96
C PHE A 126 13.35 -16.47 3.80
N LEU A 127 13.34 -16.28 5.12
CA LEU A 127 14.23 -16.93 6.10
C LEU A 127 15.72 -16.62 5.91
N VAL A 128 16.06 -15.52 5.24
CA VAL A 128 17.44 -15.04 5.17
C VAL A 128 17.77 -14.33 6.49
N PRO A 129 18.86 -14.71 7.20
CA PRO A 129 19.24 -14.04 8.45
C PRO A 129 19.41 -12.53 8.27
N GLY A 130 18.92 -11.72 9.22
CA GLY A 130 18.87 -10.26 9.09
C GLY A 130 20.17 -9.57 8.68
N PRO A 131 21.35 -9.90 9.25
CA PRO A 131 22.62 -9.32 8.81
C PRO A 131 22.97 -9.64 7.36
N LEU A 132 22.68 -10.86 6.89
CA LEU A 132 22.91 -11.28 5.50
C LEU A 132 21.89 -10.63 4.56
N ALA A 133 20.61 -10.60 4.95
CA ALA A 133 19.54 -9.93 4.20
C ALA A 133 19.91 -8.46 3.94
N ARG A 134 20.41 -7.75 4.96
CA ARG A 134 20.87 -6.36 4.82
C ARG A 134 22.02 -6.23 3.83
N ARG A 135 23.07 -7.06 3.96
CA ARG A 135 24.24 -7.01 3.05
C ARG A 135 23.82 -7.26 1.60
N VAL A 136 22.99 -8.27 1.36
CA VAL A 136 22.48 -8.58 0.02
C VAL A 136 21.63 -7.43 -0.53
N ALA A 137 20.73 -6.87 0.29
CA ALA A 137 19.93 -5.72 -0.05
C ALA A 137 20.79 -4.50 -0.38
N ASP A 138 21.83 -4.22 0.42
CA ASP A 138 22.73 -3.08 0.23
C ASP A 138 23.47 -3.15 -1.11
N VAL A 139 24.00 -4.33 -1.49
CA VAL A 139 24.66 -4.52 -2.79
C VAL A 139 23.66 -4.38 -3.94
N ALA A 140 22.46 -4.98 -3.80
CA ALA A 140 21.43 -4.91 -4.82
C ALA A 140 20.93 -3.47 -5.03
N ASN A 141 20.71 -2.74 -3.92
CA ASN A 141 20.26 -1.35 -3.94
C ASN A 141 21.28 -0.39 -4.54
N ARG A 142 22.59 -0.53 -4.22
CA ARG A 142 23.65 0.27 -4.88
C ARG A 142 23.65 0.06 -6.38
N ARG A 143 23.62 -1.20 -6.84
CA ARG A 143 23.63 -1.52 -8.28
C ARG A 143 22.38 -1.03 -8.98
N MET A 144 21.23 -1.14 -8.34
CA MET A 144 19.98 -0.63 -8.90
C MET A 144 20.01 0.90 -8.99
N ALA A 145 20.34 1.59 -7.91
CA ALA A 145 20.36 3.06 -7.85
C ALA A 145 21.34 3.67 -8.86
N ALA A 146 22.49 3.03 -9.10
CA ALA A 146 23.45 3.47 -10.12
C ALA A 146 22.93 3.34 -11.56
N GLY A 147 21.87 2.58 -11.78
CA GLY A 147 21.27 2.38 -13.09
C GLY A 147 20.10 3.31 -13.42
N TYR A 148 19.66 4.15 -12.47
CA TYR A 148 18.53 5.06 -12.63
C TYR A 148 18.92 6.50 -12.29
N ASP A 149 18.25 7.48 -12.89
CA ASP A 149 18.49 8.90 -12.59
C ASP A 149 17.97 9.26 -11.20
N ALA A 150 16.88 8.60 -10.76
CA ALA A 150 16.39 8.74 -9.40
C ALA A 150 15.76 7.44 -8.85
N VAL A 151 15.90 7.26 -7.55
CA VAL A 151 15.16 6.28 -6.75
C VAL A 151 14.09 7.03 -5.96
N VAL A 152 12.83 6.69 -6.14
CA VAL A 152 11.72 7.30 -5.40
C VAL A 152 11.31 6.39 -4.26
N CYS A 153 11.37 6.90 -3.04
CA CYS A 153 10.84 6.26 -1.83
C CYS A 153 9.53 6.95 -1.41
N THR A 154 8.55 6.17 -1.01
CA THR A 154 7.24 6.70 -0.62
C THR A 154 7.21 7.22 0.83
N THR A 155 8.17 6.81 1.65
CA THR A 155 8.29 7.15 3.08
C THR A 155 9.76 7.26 3.49
N SER A 156 10.03 7.91 4.62
CA SER A 156 11.36 7.91 5.23
C SER A 156 11.79 6.49 5.64
N PHE A 157 10.83 5.67 6.09
CA PHE A 157 11.07 4.25 6.39
C PHE A 157 11.58 3.47 5.17
N ALA A 158 11.00 3.67 3.99
CA ALA A 158 11.48 3.04 2.76
C ALA A 158 12.84 3.60 2.32
N ARG A 159 13.14 4.85 2.64
CA ARG A 159 14.39 5.53 2.32
C ARG A 159 15.57 5.07 3.18
N GLU A 160 15.33 4.64 4.43
CA GLU A 160 16.37 4.22 5.39
C GLU A 160 17.39 3.22 4.80
N GLU A 161 16.97 2.29 3.91
CA GLU A 161 17.87 1.31 3.30
C GLU A 161 18.81 1.92 2.26
N PHE A 162 18.45 3.04 1.65
CA PHE A 162 19.28 3.78 0.69
C PHE A 162 20.20 4.78 1.41
N ASP A 163 19.70 5.46 2.44
CA ASP A 163 20.49 6.39 3.26
C ASP A 163 21.64 5.63 3.95
N ARG A 164 21.38 4.41 4.46
CA ARG A 164 22.39 3.53 5.06
C ARG A 164 23.59 3.27 4.15
N ILE A 165 23.39 3.27 2.84
CA ILE A 165 24.45 2.98 1.86
C ILE A 165 24.92 4.22 1.09
N GLY A 166 24.46 5.40 1.47
CA GLY A 166 24.90 6.68 0.91
C GLY A 166 24.47 6.93 -0.53
N VAL A 167 23.30 6.44 -0.96
CA VAL A 167 22.77 6.70 -2.30
C VAL A 167 22.29 8.15 -2.41
N ALA A 168 22.89 8.92 -3.33
CA ALA A 168 22.64 10.37 -3.46
C ALA A 168 21.38 10.72 -4.28
N ASN A 169 20.99 9.87 -5.22
CA ASN A 169 19.87 10.13 -6.14
C ASN A 169 18.50 9.68 -5.60
N VAL A 170 18.34 9.61 -4.28
CA VAL A 170 17.06 9.28 -3.64
C VAL A 170 16.17 10.51 -3.54
N ARG A 171 14.91 10.37 -3.90
CA ARG A 171 13.86 11.36 -3.75
C ARG A 171 12.72 10.76 -2.93
N GLN A 172 12.05 11.57 -2.13
CA GLN A 172 10.89 11.11 -1.37
C GLN A 172 9.62 11.75 -1.95
N VAL A 173 8.70 10.89 -2.41
CA VAL A 173 7.40 11.31 -2.92
C VAL A 173 6.34 10.41 -2.28
N PRO A 174 5.60 10.89 -1.28
CA PRO A 174 4.51 10.12 -0.67
C PRO A 174 3.42 9.78 -1.68
N LEU A 175 2.81 8.61 -1.54
CA LEU A 175 1.60 8.26 -2.28
C LEU A 175 0.40 9.03 -1.72
N GLY A 176 -0.67 9.08 -2.49
CA GLY A 176 -1.89 9.77 -2.12
C GLY A 176 -3.02 8.82 -1.71
N VAL A 177 -4.13 9.44 -1.30
CA VAL A 177 -5.42 8.79 -1.08
C VAL A 177 -6.50 9.52 -1.88
N ASP A 178 -7.50 8.77 -2.34
CA ASP A 178 -8.66 9.33 -3.04
C ASP A 178 -9.65 9.92 -2.03
N LEU A 179 -9.54 11.21 -1.81
CA LEU A 179 -10.35 11.97 -0.85
C LEU A 179 -11.83 12.12 -1.26
N ALA A 180 -12.16 11.87 -2.52
CA ALA A 180 -13.53 11.87 -3.02
C ALA A 180 -14.18 10.49 -2.80
N ALA A 181 -13.45 9.41 -3.11
CA ALA A 181 -13.90 8.04 -2.90
C ALA A 181 -13.95 7.64 -1.42
N PHE A 182 -13.11 8.23 -0.57
CA PHE A 182 -13.05 7.98 0.87
C PHE A 182 -13.30 9.29 1.62
N ARG A 183 -14.44 9.38 2.33
CA ARG A 183 -14.83 10.58 3.08
C ARG A 183 -15.75 10.26 4.24
N PRO A 184 -15.75 11.08 5.31
CA PRO A 184 -16.59 10.87 6.49
C PRO A 184 -18.09 10.85 6.17
N GLY A 185 -18.53 11.56 5.11
CA GLY A 185 -19.93 11.62 4.69
C GLY A 185 -20.51 10.29 4.19
N TYR A 186 -19.71 9.24 4.05
CA TYR A 186 -20.19 7.87 3.77
C TYR A 186 -20.49 7.07 5.03
N ARG A 187 -20.41 7.69 6.24
CA ARG A 187 -20.84 7.06 7.49
C ARG A 187 -22.32 6.71 7.41
N ASP A 188 -22.63 5.47 7.71
CA ASP A 188 -23.96 4.91 7.65
C ASP A 188 -24.29 4.33 9.04
N ALA A 189 -25.24 4.96 9.72
CA ALA A 189 -25.63 4.58 11.07
C ALA A 189 -26.31 3.19 11.14
N ALA A 190 -27.08 2.83 10.11
CA ALA A 190 -27.71 1.52 10.02
C ALA A 190 -26.65 0.43 9.83
N LEU A 191 -25.74 0.62 8.89
CA LEU A 191 -24.60 -0.29 8.68
C LEU A 191 -23.74 -0.42 9.95
N ARG A 192 -23.45 0.71 10.65
CA ARG A 192 -22.70 0.66 11.90
C ARG A 192 -23.43 -0.17 12.96
N GLY A 193 -24.75 -0.02 13.09
CA GLY A 193 -25.57 -0.81 14.00
C GLY A 193 -25.50 -2.32 13.69
N GLU A 194 -25.62 -2.68 12.42
CA GLU A 194 -25.47 -4.07 11.97
C GLU A 194 -24.08 -4.63 12.28
N LEU A 195 -23.03 -3.86 11.96
CA LEU A 195 -21.63 -4.27 12.20
C LEU A 195 -21.35 -4.38 13.70
N ALA A 196 -21.86 -3.50 14.51
CA ALA A 196 -21.70 -3.50 15.96
C ALA A 196 -22.38 -4.72 16.63
N ALA A 197 -23.55 -5.12 16.13
CA ALA A 197 -24.34 -6.22 16.70
C ALA A 197 -24.45 -6.15 18.23
N GLY A 198 -24.69 -4.93 18.76
CA GLY A 198 -24.82 -4.66 20.21
C GLY A 198 -23.52 -4.29 20.92
N ALA A 199 -22.37 -4.26 20.25
CA ALA A 199 -21.12 -3.74 20.79
C ALA A 199 -21.11 -2.18 20.80
N ASP A 200 -20.32 -1.60 21.70
CA ASP A 200 -20.20 -0.15 21.84
C ASP A 200 -19.28 0.46 20.77
N ALA A 201 -18.28 -0.31 20.31
CA ALA A 201 -17.38 0.12 19.25
C ALA A 201 -17.13 -0.94 18.17
N VAL A 202 -17.00 -0.47 16.93
CA VAL A 202 -16.67 -1.27 15.74
C VAL A 202 -15.23 -1.02 15.35
N LEU A 203 -14.41 -2.05 15.48
CA LEU A 203 -13.05 -2.07 14.95
C LEU A 203 -13.07 -2.66 13.55
N VAL A 204 -12.20 -2.17 12.66
CA VAL A 204 -12.06 -2.72 11.30
C VAL A 204 -10.61 -3.08 10.98
N HIS A 205 -10.42 -4.21 10.31
CA HIS A 205 -9.18 -4.54 9.62
C HIS A 205 -9.48 -4.70 8.13
N CYS A 206 -8.86 -3.87 7.30
CA CYS A 206 -9.08 -3.90 5.85
C CYS A 206 -7.76 -4.24 5.15
N GLY A 207 -7.69 -5.41 4.49
CA GLY A 207 -6.48 -5.82 3.78
C GLY A 207 -6.37 -7.30 3.49
N ARG A 208 -5.26 -7.69 2.84
CA ARG A 208 -4.98 -9.10 2.54
C ARG A 208 -4.70 -9.87 3.83
N LEU A 209 -5.25 -11.08 3.93
CA LEU A 209 -5.02 -11.98 5.06
C LEU A 209 -3.77 -12.85 4.79
N SER A 210 -2.61 -12.20 4.81
CA SER A 210 -1.31 -12.80 4.54
C SER A 210 -0.34 -12.63 5.73
N PRO A 211 0.72 -13.47 5.83
CA PRO A 211 1.60 -13.46 7.01
C PRO A 211 2.18 -12.09 7.36
N GLU A 212 2.60 -11.32 6.36
CA GLU A 212 3.23 -10.01 6.54
C GLU A 212 2.30 -8.93 7.10
N LYS A 213 0.97 -9.17 7.04
CA LYS A 213 -0.04 -8.24 7.57
C LYS A 213 -0.32 -8.44 9.06
N HIS A 214 0.13 -9.54 9.65
CA HIS A 214 -0.05 -9.85 11.08
C HIS A 214 -1.48 -9.64 11.60
N VAL A 215 -2.48 -10.10 10.82
CA VAL A 215 -3.91 -9.92 11.14
C VAL A 215 -4.30 -10.62 12.44
N GLU A 216 -3.57 -11.66 12.84
CA GLU A 216 -3.72 -12.31 14.14
C GLU A 216 -3.62 -11.33 15.31
N ARG A 217 -2.78 -10.30 15.20
CA ARG A 217 -2.69 -9.25 16.22
C ARG A 217 -3.97 -8.44 16.35
N SER A 218 -4.70 -8.20 15.24
CA SER A 218 -6.02 -7.56 15.33
C SER A 218 -7.03 -8.43 16.07
N VAL A 219 -6.99 -9.74 15.89
CA VAL A 219 -7.84 -10.70 16.62
C VAL A 219 -7.47 -10.72 18.09
N ASP A 220 -6.18 -10.79 18.42
CA ASP A 220 -5.67 -10.80 19.79
C ASP A 220 -5.98 -9.48 20.52
N THR A 221 -5.97 -8.35 19.80
CA THR A 221 -6.40 -7.05 20.35
C THR A 221 -7.85 -7.10 20.86
N VAL A 222 -8.73 -7.79 20.12
CA VAL A 222 -10.12 -7.96 20.56
C VAL A 222 -10.21 -8.86 21.80
N ALA A 223 -9.40 -9.91 21.88
CA ALA A 223 -9.34 -10.76 23.08
C ALA A 223 -8.96 -9.93 24.31
N GLU A 224 -7.89 -9.14 24.24
CA GLU A 224 -7.44 -8.23 25.32
C GLU A 224 -8.54 -7.23 25.73
N LEU A 225 -9.22 -6.60 24.77
CA LEU A 225 -10.30 -5.67 25.04
C LEU A 225 -11.50 -6.36 25.71
N THR A 226 -11.88 -7.54 25.23
CA THR A 226 -12.99 -8.31 25.78
C THR A 226 -12.68 -8.79 27.22
N GLU A 227 -11.46 -9.22 27.47
CA GLU A 227 -10.98 -9.59 28.81
C GLU A 227 -10.99 -8.41 29.79
N SER A 228 -10.75 -7.19 29.28
CA SER A 228 -10.84 -5.94 30.06
C SER A 228 -12.29 -5.45 30.27
N GLY A 229 -13.27 -6.12 29.69
CA GLY A 229 -14.69 -5.77 29.82
C GLY A 229 -15.22 -4.82 28.74
N ASP A 230 -14.38 -4.44 27.75
CA ASP A 230 -14.79 -3.58 26.64
C ASP A 230 -15.73 -4.34 25.67
N ARG A 231 -16.82 -3.71 25.28
CA ARG A 231 -17.80 -4.26 24.33
C ARG A 231 -17.44 -3.82 22.91
N VAL A 232 -16.46 -4.47 22.32
CA VAL A 232 -15.99 -4.17 20.95
C VAL A 232 -16.33 -5.30 19.98
N ARG A 233 -16.39 -4.98 18.69
CA ARG A 233 -16.51 -5.96 17.60
C ARG A 233 -15.50 -5.65 16.50
N LEU A 234 -14.80 -6.67 16.03
CA LEU A 234 -13.87 -6.56 14.91
C LEU A 234 -14.52 -7.07 13.63
N VAL A 235 -14.47 -6.24 12.59
CA VAL A 235 -14.88 -6.60 11.23
C VAL A 235 -13.63 -6.71 10.36
N ILE A 236 -13.40 -7.88 9.77
CA ILE A 236 -12.26 -8.15 8.90
C ILE A 236 -12.74 -8.19 7.44
N ALA A 237 -12.37 -7.17 6.67
CA ALA A 237 -12.62 -7.05 5.24
C ALA A 237 -11.36 -7.43 4.46
N GLY A 238 -11.35 -8.61 3.88
CA GLY A 238 -10.22 -9.13 3.13
C GLY A 238 -10.22 -10.65 3.02
N ASP A 239 -9.33 -11.16 2.18
CA ASP A 239 -9.12 -12.60 2.01
C ASP A 239 -7.64 -12.91 1.81
N GLY A 240 -7.25 -14.16 2.03
CA GLY A 240 -5.87 -14.59 1.86
C GLY A 240 -5.56 -15.93 2.51
N PRO A 241 -4.29 -16.38 2.39
CA PRO A 241 -3.89 -17.72 2.83
C PRO A 241 -4.05 -17.96 4.34
N ARG A 242 -4.09 -16.91 5.15
CA ARG A 242 -4.25 -17.01 6.61
C ARG A 242 -5.70 -17.10 7.07
N ARG A 243 -6.70 -16.91 6.19
CA ARG A 243 -8.13 -16.83 6.56
C ARG A 243 -8.57 -17.95 7.50
N ARG A 244 -8.37 -19.20 7.13
CA ARG A 244 -8.79 -20.35 7.96
C ARG A 244 -8.12 -20.38 9.34
N ALA A 245 -6.85 -19.96 9.43
CA ALA A 245 -6.14 -19.90 10.69
C ALA A 245 -6.69 -18.77 11.59
N LEU A 246 -7.01 -17.62 10.99
CA LEU A 246 -7.60 -16.48 11.68
C LEU A 246 -9.03 -16.78 12.17
N GLU A 247 -9.85 -17.45 11.37
CA GLU A 247 -11.20 -17.89 11.78
C GLU A 247 -11.14 -18.88 12.96
N ARG A 248 -10.15 -19.78 12.98
CA ARG A 248 -9.94 -20.65 14.16
C ARG A 248 -9.51 -19.86 15.40
N ARG A 249 -8.60 -18.88 15.23
CA ARG A 249 -8.12 -18.03 16.33
C ARG A 249 -9.21 -17.15 16.90
N ALA A 250 -10.15 -16.71 16.08
CA ALA A 250 -11.26 -15.83 16.47
C ALA A 250 -12.46 -16.57 17.10
N ARG A 251 -12.38 -17.90 17.30
CA ARG A 251 -13.49 -18.65 17.89
C ARG A 251 -13.82 -18.14 19.30
N GLY A 252 -15.10 -17.85 19.53
CA GLY A 252 -15.57 -17.30 20.81
C GLY A 252 -15.35 -15.80 21.00
N LEU A 253 -14.66 -15.14 20.05
CA LEU A 253 -14.46 -13.70 20.08
C LEU A 253 -15.47 -12.96 19.17
N PRO A 254 -15.80 -11.70 19.45
CA PRO A 254 -16.70 -10.88 18.63
C PRO A 254 -16.03 -10.40 17.34
N VAL A 255 -15.73 -11.34 16.43
CA VAL A 255 -15.05 -11.10 15.16
C VAL A 255 -15.91 -11.58 13.99
N THR A 256 -16.05 -10.74 12.97
CA THR A 256 -16.79 -11.05 11.72
C THR A 256 -15.86 -10.97 10.53
N PHE A 257 -15.89 -11.99 9.64
CA PHE A 257 -15.13 -12.04 8.41
C PHE A 257 -16.03 -11.79 7.21
N LEU A 258 -15.86 -10.65 6.51
CA LEU A 258 -16.63 -10.31 5.31
C LEU A 258 -16.09 -10.96 4.04
N GLY A 259 -14.84 -11.45 4.07
CA GLY A 259 -14.15 -11.88 2.86
C GLY A 259 -13.65 -10.71 2.01
N PHE A 260 -13.30 -11.00 0.76
CA PHE A 260 -12.82 -9.98 -0.17
C PHE A 260 -13.96 -9.09 -0.64
N VAL A 261 -13.89 -7.81 -0.28
CA VAL A 261 -14.84 -6.77 -0.73
C VAL A 261 -14.25 -6.11 -1.97
N SER A 262 -14.84 -6.39 -3.13
CA SER A 262 -14.36 -5.87 -4.43
C SER A 262 -14.86 -4.46 -4.73
N ASP A 263 -16.03 -4.09 -4.21
CA ASP A 263 -16.64 -2.78 -4.40
C ASP A 263 -15.97 -1.73 -3.50
N ARG A 264 -15.33 -0.76 -4.13
CA ARG A 264 -14.65 0.35 -3.44
C ARG A 264 -15.62 1.23 -2.64
N ALA A 265 -16.85 1.39 -3.11
CA ALA A 265 -17.87 2.16 -2.38
C ALA A 265 -18.29 1.45 -1.09
N GLN A 266 -18.41 0.12 -1.12
CA GLN A 266 -18.66 -0.67 0.08
C GLN A 266 -17.49 -0.58 1.07
N VAL A 267 -16.25 -0.62 0.61
CA VAL A 267 -15.07 -0.43 1.46
C VAL A 267 -15.09 0.96 2.10
N ALA A 268 -15.41 2.00 1.33
CA ALA A 268 -15.48 3.37 1.86
C ALA A 268 -16.58 3.54 2.93
N ARG A 269 -17.77 2.95 2.69
CA ARG A 269 -18.86 2.93 3.69
C ARG A 269 -18.47 2.16 4.96
N LEU A 270 -17.83 1.00 4.81
CA LEU A 270 -17.33 0.20 5.92
C LEU A 270 -16.32 1.00 6.76
N LEU A 271 -15.31 1.57 6.12
CA LEU A 271 -14.30 2.37 6.81
C LEU A 271 -14.92 3.59 7.49
N ALA A 272 -15.82 4.32 6.81
CA ALA A 272 -16.48 5.49 7.40
C ALA A 272 -17.40 5.12 8.59
N SER A 273 -17.97 3.92 8.61
CA SER A 273 -18.88 3.44 9.66
C SER A 273 -18.16 2.76 10.84
N ALA A 274 -16.86 2.49 10.73
CA ALA A 274 -16.06 1.98 11.84
C ALA A 274 -15.64 3.10 12.81
N ASP A 275 -15.26 2.71 14.04
CA ASP A 275 -14.80 3.62 15.08
C ASP A 275 -13.28 3.69 15.16
N VAL A 276 -12.56 2.58 14.90
CA VAL A 276 -11.09 2.52 14.82
C VAL A 276 -10.69 1.48 13.78
N SER A 277 -9.65 1.78 12.99
CA SER A 277 -9.03 0.83 12.06
C SER A 277 -7.72 0.27 12.63
N LEU A 278 -7.48 -1.03 12.45
CA LEU A 278 -6.28 -1.72 12.91
C LEU A 278 -5.39 -2.09 11.71
N ALA A 279 -4.14 -1.65 11.74
CA ALA A 279 -3.13 -1.98 10.72
C ALA A 279 -1.84 -2.50 11.37
N PRO A 280 -1.84 -3.75 11.86
CA PRO A 280 -0.77 -4.30 12.71
C PRO A 280 0.47 -4.78 11.94
N GLY A 281 0.50 -4.72 10.61
CA GLY A 281 1.60 -5.20 9.78
C GLY A 281 2.90 -4.41 10.00
N PRO A 282 4.00 -5.02 10.47
CA PRO A 282 5.25 -4.32 10.78
C PRO A 282 6.09 -3.97 9.54
N HIS A 283 5.72 -4.48 8.38
CA HIS A 283 6.50 -4.32 7.13
C HIS A 283 5.81 -3.43 6.09
N GLU A 284 4.75 -2.71 6.48
CA GLU A 284 4.10 -1.75 5.59
C GLU A 284 5.07 -0.63 5.24
N THR A 285 5.21 -0.35 3.95
CA THR A 285 6.06 0.71 3.43
C THR A 285 5.33 2.01 3.15
N PHE A 286 3.99 1.97 3.03
CA PHE A 286 3.13 3.16 2.92
C PHE A 286 1.76 2.95 3.58
N GLY A 287 1.03 1.87 3.23
CA GLY A 287 -0.23 1.48 3.86
C GLY A 287 -1.44 2.29 3.40
N LEU A 288 -1.79 2.21 2.12
CA LEU A 288 -2.96 2.89 1.55
C LEU A 288 -4.25 2.62 2.33
N ALA A 289 -4.46 1.40 2.84
CA ALA A 289 -5.66 1.07 3.61
C ALA A 289 -5.79 1.90 4.91
N ALA A 290 -4.68 2.21 5.57
CA ALA A 290 -4.68 3.10 6.73
C ALA A 290 -5.02 4.54 6.34
N LEU A 291 -4.49 5.03 5.22
CA LEU A 291 -4.86 6.35 4.68
C LEU A 291 -6.32 6.41 4.23
N GLU A 292 -6.85 5.34 3.62
CA GLU A 292 -8.26 5.23 3.25
C GLU A 292 -9.17 5.29 4.49
N ALA A 293 -8.76 4.68 5.62
CA ALA A 293 -9.47 4.79 6.89
C ALA A 293 -9.43 6.24 7.42
N LEU A 294 -8.25 6.87 7.46
CA LEU A 294 -8.12 8.27 7.87
C LEU A 294 -8.96 9.20 6.98
N ALA A 295 -8.94 9.01 5.66
CA ALA A 295 -9.74 9.79 4.72
C ALA A 295 -11.25 9.63 4.95
N SER A 296 -11.68 8.45 5.41
CA SER A 296 -13.04 8.16 5.83
C SER A 296 -13.39 8.72 7.22
N GLY A 297 -12.47 9.40 7.87
CA GLY A 297 -12.64 9.95 9.22
C GLY A 297 -12.44 8.91 10.32
N THR A 298 -11.84 7.78 10.06
CA THR A 298 -11.65 6.70 11.04
C THR A 298 -10.20 6.66 11.50
N PRO A 299 -9.93 6.87 12.79
CA PRO A 299 -8.58 6.84 13.33
C PRO A 299 -7.98 5.44 13.21
N VAL A 300 -6.64 5.37 13.16
CA VAL A 300 -5.94 4.11 12.95
C VAL A 300 -4.93 3.78 14.05
N VAL A 301 -4.89 2.52 14.48
CA VAL A 301 -3.82 1.99 15.33
C VAL A 301 -2.90 1.16 14.46
N VAL A 302 -1.61 1.50 14.46
CA VAL A 302 -0.63 0.93 13.54
C VAL A 302 0.60 0.37 14.28
N SER A 303 1.30 -0.55 13.64
CA SER A 303 2.62 -0.99 14.10
C SER A 303 3.65 0.15 14.01
N ARG A 304 4.34 0.45 15.11
CA ARG A 304 5.44 1.43 15.08
C ARG A 304 6.68 0.95 14.32
N SER A 305 6.76 -0.36 14.03
CA SER A 305 7.84 -0.94 13.23
C SER A 305 7.66 -0.74 11.73
N SER A 306 6.52 -0.18 11.31
CA SER A 306 6.18 0.07 9.91
C SER A 306 6.29 1.56 9.53
N ALA A 307 6.22 1.85 8.24
CA ALA A 307 6.12 3.21 7.74
C ALA A 307 4.85 3.94 8.19
N LEU A 308 3.82 3.22 8.62
CA LEU A 308 2.55 3.81 9.06
C LEU A 308 2.71 4.76 10.26
N ARG A 309 3.79 4.62 11.04
CA ARG A 309 4.15 5.58 12.09
C ARG A 309 4.31 7.01 11.58
N GLU A 310 4.66 7.18 10.29
CA GLU A 310 4.79 8.50 9.65
C GLU A 310 3.44 9.12 9.25
N ILE A 311 2.41 8.28 9.12
CA ILE A 311 1.07 8.70 8.73
C ILE A 311 0.25 9.16 9.93
N VAL A 312 0.39 8.51 11.10
CA VAL A 312 -0.42 8.82 12.28
C VAL A 312 0.14 9.97 13.10
N ARG A 313 -0.76 10.71 13.74
CA ARG A 313 -0.48 11.75 14.74
C ARG A 313 -1.48 11.63 15.90
N PRO A 314 -1.20 12.22 17.07
CA PRO A 314 -2.18 12.31 18.15
C PRO A 314 -3.53 12.83 17.65
N GLY A 315 -4.61 12.23 18.12
CA GLY A 315 -5.98 12.54 17.71
C GLY A 315 -6.48 11.78 16.48
N CYS A 316 -5.62 11.40 15.54
CA CYS A 316 -6.02 10.60 14.37
C CYS A 316 -5.53 9.14 14.40
N GLY A 317 -4.76 8.76 15.42
CA GLY A 317 -4.26 7.40 15.55
C GLY A 317 -3.06 7.28 16.48
N ALA A 318 -2.56 6.06 16.60
CA ALA A 318 -1.40 5.73 17.42
C ALA A 318 -0.48 4.71 16.75
N ALA A 319 0.84 4.92 16.86
CA ALA A 319 1.85 3.95 16.46
C ALA A 319 2.40 3.24 17.71
N VAL A 320 2.13 1.95 17.84
CA VAL A 320 2.36 1.20 19.07
C VAL A 320 3.27 -0.01 18.88
N ALA A 321 3.74 -0.58 19.98
CA ALA A 321 4.53 -1.80 19.97
C ALA A 321 3.75 -2.97 19.34
N ASP A 322 4.47 -3.91 18.76
CA ASP A 322 3.94 -5.04 18.00
C ASP A 322 3.36 -6.16 18.89
N VAL A 323 2.57 -5.78 19.88
CA VAL A 323 1.88 -6.67 20.84
C VAL A 323 0.41 -6.28 20.99
N ALA A 324 -0.48 -7.24 21.13
CA ALA A 324 -1.94 -7.04 21.18
C ALA A 324 -2.36 -6.03 22.26
N ARG A 325 -1.80 -6.16 23.48
CA ARG A 325 -2.08 -5.27 24.61
C ARG A 325 -1.79 -3.78 24.29
N ALA A 326 -0.71 -3.49 23.54
CA ALA A 326 -0.41 -2.11 23.16
C ALA A 326 -1.45 -1.56 22.16
N PHE A 327 -1.94 -2.41 21.25
CA PHE A 327 -3.04 -2.07 20.36
C PHE A 327 -4.34 -1.84 21.14
N ALA A 328 -4.67 -2.71 22.09
CA ALA A 328 -5.86 -2.58 22.94
C ALA A 328 -5.84 -1.24 23.70
N THR A 329 -4.75 -0.94 24.42
CA THR A 329 -4.59 0.33 25.14
C THR A 329 -4.79 1.55 24.22
N ALA A 330 -4.23 1.49 23.00
CA ALA A 330 -4.37 2.59 22.04
C ALA A 330 -5.81 2.72 21.51
N VAL A 331 -6.51 1.61 21.31
CA VAL A 331 -7.94 1.61 20.93
C VAL A 331 -8.75 2.28 22.01
N THR A 332 -8.62 1.87 23.28
CA THR A 332 -9.35 2.47 24.41
C THR A 332 -9.06 3.97 24.50
N GLY A 333 -7.79 4.40 24.45
CA GLY A 333 -7.45 5.82 24.51
C GLY A 333 -7.99 6.64 23.33
N LEU A 334 -8.12 6.07 22.14
CA LEU A 334 -8.77 6.74 21.00
C LEU A 334 -10.28 6.86 21.22
N LEU A 335 -10.93 5.83 21.78
CA LEU A 335 -12.37 5.81 22.02
C LEU A 335 -12.80 6.77 23.14
N GLU A 336 -11.93 7.10 24.08
CA GLU A 336 -12.16 8.12 25.12
C GLU A 336 -12.29 9.55 24.55
N SER A 337 -11.67 9.79 23.38
CA SER A 337 -11.78 11.09 22.71
C SER A 337 -13.16 11.25 22.05
N PRO A 338 -13.76 12.46 22.04
CA PRO A 338 -15.00 12.75 21.33
C PRO A 338 -14.95 12.31 19.87
N GLU A 339 -16.03 11.67 19.39
CA GLU A 339 -16.06 11.06 18.05
C GLU A 339 -15.81 12.08 16.94
N ASP A 340 -16.44 13.23 17.01
CA ASP A 340 -16.32 14.32 16.06
C ASP A 340 -14.86 14.82 15.93
N LEU A 341 -14.18 14.98 17.06
CA LEU A 341 -12.79 15.45 17.10
C LEU A 341 -11.82 14.43 16.48
N ARG A 342 -11.94 13.14 16.87
CA ARG A 342 -11.05 12.11 16.29
C ARG A 342 -11.32 11.89 14.80
N ARG A 343 -12.56 12.02 14.34
CA ARG A 343 -12.92 11.91 12.92
C ARG A 343 -12.42 13.10 12.12
N ALA A 344 -12.57 14.32 12.63
CA ALA A 344 -12.05 15.52 12.02
C ALA A 344 -10.51 15.48 11.91
N ALA A 345 -9.82 15.08 12.97
CA ALA A 345 -8.37 14.93 12.99
C ALA A 345 -7.90 13.86 11.97
N SER A 346 -8.62 12.74 11.85
CA SER A 346 -8.32 11.69 10.87
C SER A 346 -8.45 12.21 9.45
N ARG A 347 -9.54 12.89 9.13
CA ARG A 347 -9.78 13.48 7.81
C ARG A 347 -8.74 14.55 7.47
N SER A 348 -8.48 15.49 8.38
CA SER A 348 -7.46 16.54 8.19
C SER A 348 -6.08 15.94 7.91
N ARG A 349 -5.72 14.87 8.63
CA ARG A 349 -4.45 14.19 8.38
C ARG A 349 -4.37 13.54 7.00
N ALA A 350 -5.44 12.90 6.52
CA ALA A 350 -5.49 12.31 5.19
C ALA A 350 -5.38 13.35 4.07
N GLU A 351 -5.88 14.57 4.27
CA GLU A 351 -5.82 15.66 3.29
C GLU A 351 -4.39 16.11 2.98
N GLU A 352 -3.44 15.88 3.89
CA GLU A 352 -2.01 16.09 3.63
C GLU A 352 -1.44 15.12 2.57
N PHE A 353 -2.17 14.03 2.23
CA PHE A 353 -1.76 12.99 1.31
C PHE A 353 -2.69 12.90 0.09
N ALA A 354 -2.97 14.01 -0.55
CA ALA A 354 -3.81 14.00 -1.75
C ALA A 354 -3.02 13.58 -3.00
N TRP A 355 -3.60 12.74 -3.87
CA TRP A 355 -2.96 12.30 -5.12
C TRP A 355 -2.39 13.41 -5.99
N PRO A 356 -3.00 14.60 -6.13
CA PRO A 356 -2.40 15.69 -6.92
C PRO A 356 -1.00 16.11 -6.43
N ALA A 357 -0.73 16.03 -5.13
CA ALA A 357 0.60 16.32 -4.59
C ALA A 357 1.63 15.23 -4.99
N SER A 358 1.23 13.94 -4.91
CA SER A 358 2.06 12.82 -5.36
C SER A 358 2.38 12.92 -6.86
N VAL A 359 1.38 13.23 -7.68
CA VAL A 359 1.53 13.41 -9.14
C VAL A 359 2.51 14.54 -9.44
N ARG A 360 2.36 15.71 -8.83
CA ARG A 360 3.32 16.83 -9.00
C ARG A 360 4.72 16.44 -8.57
N GLY A 361 4.86 15.78 -7.43
CA GLY A 361 6.16 15.31 -6.94
C GLY A 361 6.84 14.34 -7.91
N MET A 362 6.08 13.39 -8.44
CA MET A 362 6.59 12.44 -9.44
C MET A 362 6.96 13.11 -10.76
N LEU A 363 6.12 14.03 -11.27
CA LEU A 363 6.44 14.80 -12.49
C LEU A 363 7.72 15.62 -12.30
N THR A 364 7.90 16.27 -11.15
CA THR A 364 9.15 16.98 -10.83
C THR A 364 10.37 16.04 -10.88
N VAL A 365 10.26 14.84 -10.33
CA VAL A 365 11.36 13.85 -10.37
C VAL A 365 11.61 13.34 -11.79
N LEU A 366 10.57 13.21 -12.60
CA LEU A 366 10.66 12.83 -14.01
C LEU A 366 11.20 13.97 -14.92
N GLY A 367 11.41 15.18 -14.37
CA GLY A 367 11.95 16.32 -15.11
C GLY A 367 10.91 16.99 -16.02
N SER A 368 9.70 17.11 -15.54
CA SER A 368 8.58 17.81 -16.19
C SER A 368 8.36 19.19 -15.56
#